data_739aed07ecc43b1ec9b3d110eb8bdd16
#
_entry.id   739aed07ecc43b1ec9b3d110eb8bdd16
#
_cell.length_a   1.000
_cell.length_b   1.000
_cell.length_c   1.000
_cell.angle_alpha   90.00
_cell.angle_beta   90.00
_cell.angle_gamma   90.00
#
_symmetry.space_group_name_H-M   'P 1'
#
loop_
_entity.id
_entity.type
_entity.pdbx_description
1 polymer ?
#
loop_
_entity_poly.entity_id
_entity_poly.type
_entity_poly.pdbx_seq_one_letter_code
_entity_poly.pdbx_strand_id
1 'polypeptide(L)'
;MKEDIIGLFQETVEDTSSEIPSIAALLRINKYDLDQTVTNELDFILGAVFSQIINRFKIYSTNRSMKISESDLDELYLLLFSKAEEFKQLILKSTNSS
;
A
#
# COMPACT_ATOMS: atom_id res chain seq x y z
N MET A 1 11.51 10.39 -13.98
CA MET A 1 10.35 9.48 -14.21
C MET A 1 9.29 10.23 -15.01
N LYS A 2 8.62 9.56 -15.92
CA LYS A 2 7.63 10.20 -16.78
C LYS A 2 6.38 10.59 -16.00
N GLU A 3 5.72 11.68 -16.42
CA GLU A 3 4.53 12.19 -15.75
C GLU A 3 3.37 11.20 -15.72
N ASP A 4 3.20 10.41 -16.76
CA ASP A 4 2.13 9.41 -16.82
C ASP A 4 2.35 8.28 -15.82
N ILE A 5 3.60 7.91 -15.55
CA ILE A 5 3.95 6.91 -14.53
C ILE A 5 3.65 7.47 -13.13
N ILE A 6 4.04 8.73 -12.89
CA ILE A 6 3.75 9.40 -11.61
C ILE A 6 2.24 9.52 -11.39
N GLY A 7 1.51 9.93 -12.43
CA GLY A 7 0.05 10.04 -12.36
C GLY A 7 -0.63 8.72 -12.04
N LEU A 8 -0.18 7.63 -12.68
CA LEU A 8 -0.70 6.29 -12.40
C LEU A 8 -0.40 5.86 -10.97
N PHE A 9 0.81 6.14 -10.49
CA PHE A 9 1.19 5.81 -9.12
C PHE A 9 0.31 6.56 -8.11
N GLN A 10 0.06 7.86 -8.34
CA GLN A 10 -0.81 8.65 -7.48
C GLN A 10 -2.24 8.11 -7.46
N GLU A 11 -2.78 7.74 -8.63
CA GLU A 11 -4.10 7.12 -8.74
C GLU A 11 -4.15 5.81 -7.94
N THR A 12 -3.11 4.99 -8.06
CA THR A 12 -3.01 3.72 -7.34
C THR A 12 -2.98 3.93 -5.84
N VAL A 13 -2.21 4.91 -5.37
CA VAL A 13 -2.12 5.26 -3.94
C VAL A 13 -3.48 5.74 -3.43
N GLU A 14 -4.17 6.60 -4.16
CA GLU A 14 -5.49 7.10 -3.77
C GLU A 14 -6.51 5.96 -3.67
N ASP A 15 -6.55 5.09 -4.68
CA ASP A 15 -7.47 3.95 -4.69
C ASP A 15 -7.22 3.02 -3.52
N THR A 16 -5.96 2.74 -3.21
CA THR A 16 -5.59 1.87 -2.09
C THR A 16 -5.83 2.54 -0.75
N SER A 17 -5.56 3.85 -0.65
CA SER A 17 -5.77 4.60 0.59
C SER A 17 -7.23 4.54 1.05
N SER A 18 -8.18 4.58 0.11
CA SER A 18 -9.60 4.48 0.44
C SER A 18 -9.97 3.09 0.99
N GLU A 19 -9.14 2.09 0.73
CA GLU A 19 -9.38 0.71 1.17
C GLU A 19 -8.63 0.35 2.46
N ILE A 20 -7.78 1.24 2.97
CA ILE A 20 -6.98 0.95 4.18
C ILE A 20 -7.85 0.51 5.37
N PRO A 21 -9.00 1.13 5.67
CA PRO A 21 -9.85 0.64 6.76
C PRO A 21 -10.30 -0.81 6.58
N SER A 22 -10.65 -1.19 5.35
CA SER A 22 -11.06 -2.57 5.04
C SER A 22 -9.91 -3.55 5.15
N ILE A 23 -8.72 -3.16 4.66
CA ILE A 23 -7.51 -3.98 4.76
C ILE A 23 -7.16 -4.21 6.23
N ALA A 24 -7.16 -3.16 7.03
CA ALA A 24 -6.85 -3.24 8.46
C ALA A 24 -7.86 -4.13 9.20
N ALA A 25 -9.14 -3.95 8.92
CA ALA A 25 -10.18 -4.75 9.55
C ALA A 25 -10.05 -6.24 9.21
N LEU A 26 -9.79 -6.55 7.94
CA LEU A 26 -9.62 -7.94 7.49
C LEU A 26 -8.44 -8.61 8.16
N LEU A 27 -7.31 -7.91 8.27
CA LEU A 27 -6.11 -8.47 8.90
C LEU A 27 -6.29 -8.65 10.42
N ARG A 28 -7.09 -7.79 11.06
CA ARG A 28 -7.39 -7.94 12.48
C ARG A 28 -8.33 -9.10 12.78
N ILE A 29 -9.24 -9.43 11.86
CA ILE A 29 -10.11 -10.61 12.02
C ILE A 29 -9.26 -11.87 12.10
N ASN A 30 -8.14 -11.92 11.41
CA ASN A 30 -7.23 -13.05 11.38
C ASN A 30 -6.13 -12.96 12.45
N LYS A 31 -6.28 -12.07 13.43
CA LYS A 31 -5.29 -11.79 14.45
C LYS A 31 -4.85 -13.03 15.23
N TYR A 32 -5.79 -13.92 15.56
CA TYR A 32 -5.47 -15.10 16.34
C TYR A 32 -4.49 -16.04 15.65
N ASP A 33 -4.58 -16.14 14.33
CA ASP A 33 -3.68 -16.98 13.56
C ASP A 33 -2.30 -16.33 13.40
N LEU A 34 -2.23 -15.00 13.52
CA LEU A 34 -1.02 -14.22 13.29
C LEU A 34 -0.28 -13.84 14.57
N ASP A 35 -0.93 -13.88 15.73
CA ASP A 35 -0.38 -13.43 17.02
C ASP A 35 0.95 -14.11 17.37
N GLN A 36 1.17 -15.33 16.94
CA GLN A 36 2.41 -16.06 17.23
C GLN A 36 3.56 -15.70 16.30
N THR A 37 3.27 -15.12 15.14
CA THR A 37 4.26 -14.85 14.10
C THR A 37 4.46 -13.37 13.83
N VAL A 38 3.51 -12.52 14.24
CA VAL A 38 3.56 -11.07 13.99
C VAL A 38 3.76 -10.33 15.31
N THR A 39 4.94 -9.73 15.48
CA THR A 39 5.28 -8.99 16.68
C THR A 39 4.85 -7.52 16.63
N ASN A 40 4.61 -6.99 15.43
CA ASN A 40 4.19 -5.60 15.24
C ASN A 40 3.04 -5.56 14.23
N GLU A 41 1.83 -5.40 14.75
CA GLU A 41 0.61 -5.38 13.93
C GLU A 41 0.62 -4.20 12.95
N LEU A 42 1.04 -3.02 13.39
CA LEU A 42 1.06 -1.83 12.55
C LEU A 42 2.00 -2.01 11.35
N ASP A 43 3.20 -2.51 11.57
CA ASP A 43 4.15 -2.75 10.48
C ASP A 43 3.67 -3.85 9.55
N PHE A 44 3.01 -4.88 10.07
CA PHE A 44 2.43 -5.94 9.26
C PHE A 44 1.35 -5.39 8.33
N ILE A 45 0.43 -4.60 8.85
CA ILE A 45 -0.65 -3.98 8.05
C ILE A 45 -0.04 -3.02 7.02
N LEU A 46 0.97 -2.24 7.42
CA LEU A 46 1.66 -1.33 6.51
C LEU A 46 2.29 -2.09 5.33
N GLY A 47 2.94 -3.22 5.61
CA GLY A 47 3.51 -4.08 4.57
C GLY A 47 2.45 -4.61 3.61
N ALA A 48 1.28 -4.97 4.13
CA ALA A 48 0.16 -5.41 3.30
C ALA A 48 -0.36 -4.29 2.41
N VAL A 49 -0.44 -3.06 2.94
CA VAL A 49 -0.84 -1.87 2.15
C VAL A 49 0.17 -1.62 1.03
N PHE A 50 1.47 -1.66 1.34
CA PHE A 50 2.53 -1.48 0.33
C PHE A 50 2.43 -2.54 -0.76
N SER A 51 2.24 -3.81 -0.40
CA SER A 51 2.11 -4.90 -1.37
C SER A 51 0.89 -4.68 -2.27
N GLN A 52 -0.22 -4.25 -1.70
CA GLN A 52 -1.44 -3.97 -2.46
C GLN A 52 -1.22 -2.84 -3.48
N ILE A 53 -0.53 -1.78 -3.07
CA ILE A 53 -0.22 -0.66 -3.96
C ILE A 53 0.64 -1.14 -5.13
N ILE A 54 1.72 -1.87 -4.85
CA ILE A 54 2.63 -2.35 -5.90
C ILE A 54 1.92 -3.30 -6.85
N ASN A 55 1.14 -4.25 -6.34
CA ASN A 55 0.41 -5.19 -7.17
C ASN A 55 -0.62 -4.49 -8.05
N ARG A 56 -1.36 -3.56 -7.48
CA ARG A 56 -2.36 -2.77 -8.22
C ARG A 56 -1.71 -1.90 -9.29
N PHE A 57 -0.57 -1.28 -8.97
CA PHE A 57 0.20 -0.51 -9.94
C PHE A 57 0.65 -1.37 -11.12
N LYS A 58 1.13 -2.59 -10.86
CA LYS A 58 1.54 -3.52 -11.92
C LYS A 58 0.36 -3.88 -12.83
N ILE A 59 -0.81 -4.13 -12.24
CA ILE A 59 -2.02 -4.45 -13.00
C ILE A 59 -2.44 -3.26 -13.87
N TYR A 60 -2.51 -2.07 -13.28
CA TYR A 60 -2.91 -0.86 -14.01
C TYR A 60 -1.95 -0.52 -15.14
N SER A 61 -0.64 -0.62 -14.90
CA SER A 61 0.37 -0.33 -15.92
C SER A 61 0.30 -1.33 -17.07
N THR A 62 0.10 -2.61 -16.77
CA THR A 62 -0.06 -3.65 -17.78
C THR A 62 -1.30 -3.39 -18.63
N ASN A 63 -2.43 -3.05 -18.00
CA ASN A 63 -3.68 -2.78 -18.71
C ASN A 63 -3.58 -1.56 -19.64
N ARG A 64 -2.69 -0.64 -19.32
CA ARG A 64 -2.45 0.57 -20.13
C ARG A 64 -1.25 0.42 -21.07
N SER A 65 -0.67 -0.76 -21.16
CA SER A 65 0.50 -1.08 -21.98
C SER A 65 1.69 -0.15 -21.70
N MET A 66 1.84 0.27 -20.45
CA MET A 66 2.95 1.13 -20.01
C MET A 66 4.18 0.29 -19.75
N LYS A 67 5.33 0.80 -20.17
CA LYS A 67 6.64 0.17 -19.89
C LYS A 67 7.24 0.82 -18.65
N ILE A 68 7.43 0.00 -17.61
CA ILE A 68 8.01 0.44 -16.34
C ILE A 68 9.40 -0.19 -16.22
N SER A 69 10.44 0.63 -16.18
CA SER A 69 11.80 0.16 -16.01
C SER A 69 12.11 -0.15 -14.54
N GLU A 70 13.19 -0.89 -14.29
CA GLU A 70 13.64 -1.14 -12.92
C GLU A 70 13.97 0.15 -12.19
N SER A 71 14.55 1.12 -12.91
CA SER A 71 14.84 2.46 -12.38
C SER A 71 13.56 3.17 -11.94
N ASP A 72 12.49 3.08 -12.74
CA ASP A 72 11.19 3.64 -12.40
C ASP A 72 10.63 2.98 -11.14
N LEU A 73 10.72 1.65 -11.04
CA LEU A 73 10.25 0.92 -9.86
C LEU A 73 11.01 1.33 -8.61
N ASP A 74 12.33 1.50 -8.70
CA ASP A 74 13.12 1.94 -7.56
C ASP A 74 12.69 3.32 -7.07
N GLU A 75 12.42 4.26 -7.98
CA GLU A 75 11.90 5.57 -7.64
C GLU A 75 10.51 5.49 -7.00
N LEU A 76 9.66 4.61 -7.51
CA LEU A 76 8.32 4.40 -6.96
C LEU A 76 8.37 3.83 -5.54
N TYR A 77 9.29 2.89 -5.28
CA TYR A 77 9.49 2.37 -3.93
C TYR A 77 9.91 3.47 -2.95
N LEU A 78 10.82 4.36 -3.38
CA LEU A 78 11.25 5.48 -2.55
C LEU A 78 10.08 6.44 -2.25
N LEU A 79 9.26 6.73 -3.25
CA LEU A 79 8.07 7.55 -3.07
C LEU A 79 7.08 6.87 -2.10
N LEU A 80 6.91 5.57 -2.24
CA LEU A 80 6.00 4.81 -1.39
C LEU A 80 6.48 4.82 0.07
N PHE A 81 7.76 4.60 0.29
CA PHE A 81 8.33 4.62 1.65
C PHE A 81 8.24 6.01 2.28
N SER A 82 8.32 7.08 1.46
CA SER A 82 8.15 8.44 1.98
C SER A 82 6.74 8.71 2.50
N LYS A 83 5.76 7.88 2.12
CA LYS A 83 4.38 7.98 2.57
C LYS A 83 4.06 7.07 3.77
N ALA A 84 5.06 6.36 4.29
CA ALA A 84 4.86 5.38 5.36
C ALA A 84 4.17 5.97 6.59
N GLU A 85 4.59 7.16 7.03
CA GLU A 85 3.97 7.80 8.20
C GLU A 85 2.50 8.15 7.95
N GLU A 86 2.18 8.66 6.77
CA GLU A 86 0.82 8.97 6.37
C GLU A 86 -0.06 7.72 6.41
N PHE A 87 0.42 6.61 5.88
CA PHE A 87 -0.31 5.34 5.90
C PHE A 87 -0.45 4.80 7.32
N LYS A 88 0.58 4.92 8.15
CA LYS A 88 0.50 4.52 9.56
C LYS A 88 -0.60 5.27 10.28
N GLN A 89 -0.73 6.58 10.05
CA GLN A 89 -1.78 7.37 10.64
C GLN A 89 -3.18 6.93 10.19
N LEU A 90 -3.33 6.60 8.91
CA LEU A 90 -4.59 6.09 8.39
C LEU A 90 -4.95 4.72 9.01
N ILE A 91 -3.98 3.85 9.19
CA ILE A 91 -4.18 2.55 9.83
C ILE A 91 -4.59 2.73 11.29
N LEU A 92 -3.91 3.59 12.03
CA LEU A 92 -4.21 3.89 13.42
C LEU A 92 -5.60 4.50 13.59
N LYS A 93 -5.95 5.41 12.68
CA LYS A 93 -7.26 6.04 12.67
C LYS A 93 -8.37 5.00 12.48
N SER A 94 -8.15 4.02 11.63
CA SER A 94 -9.08 2.91 11.40
C SER A 94 -9.24 2.05 12.65
N THR A 95 -8.16 1.91 13.44
CA THR A 95 -8.18 1.17 14.70
C THR A 95 -9.02 1.87 15.76
N ASN A 96 -8.92 3.20 15.83
CA ASN A 96 -9.53 4.00 16.89
C ASN A 96 -11.00 4.31 16.63
N SER A 97 -11.49 4.07 15.42
CA SER A 97 -12.87 4.38 15.04
C SER A 97 -13.84 3.22 15.24
N SER A 98 -13.41 2.15 15.86
CA SER A 98 -14.25 1.00 16.14
C SER A 98 -15.14 1.21 17.36
#